data_86b1f5aa09bf96b473017164366f3a13
#
_entry.id   86b1f5aa09bf96b473017164366f3a13
#
_cell.length_a   1.000
_cell.length_b   1.000
_cell.length_c   1.000
_cell.angle_alpha   90.00
_cell.angle_beta   90.00
_cell.angle_gamma   90.00
#
_symmetry.space_group_name_H-M   'P 1'
#
loop_
_entity.id
_entity.type
_entity.pdbx_description
1 polymer ?
#
loop_
_entity_poly.entity_id
_entity_poly.type
_entity_poly.pdbx_seq_one_letter_code
_entity_poly.pdbx_strand_id
1 'polypeptide(L)'
;PFLAIFLFHNLSGKSFLGDNGSYLLAFCTGLLLINLYQKKIFSADDIFLLISIPGYEMIRLFTTRIINKKNPFLGDRNHIHHLLLNKYNIKVASTVSSFILVTPCILITFLENNLIIFIVTLLLYLSTIIFLKKNK
;
A
#
# COMPACT_ATOMS: atom_id res chain seq x y z
N PRO A 1 5.40 16.53 14.29
CA PRO A 1 5.74 17.67 13.41
C PRO A 1 6.79 17.32 12.36
N PHE A 2 7.87 16.55 12.66
CA PHE A 2 8.93 16.23 11.68
C PHE A 2 8.42 15.51 10.42
N LEU A 3 7.54 14.51 10.55
CA LEU A 3 6.96 13.80 9.41
C LEU A 3 6.15 14.72 8.50
N ALA A 4 5.42 15.69 9.04
CA ALA A 4 4.66 16.65 8.25
C ALA A 4 5.57 17.60 7.45
N ILE A 5 6.66 18.09 8.07
CA ILE A 5 7.67 18.90 7.40
C ILE A 5 8.36 18.09 6.31
N PHE A 6 8.74 16.86 6.61
CA PHE A 6 9.34 15.95 5.62
C PHE A 6 8.38 15.72 4.44
N LEU A 7 7.10 15.40 4.68
CA LEU A 7 6.10 15.20 3.62
C LEU A 7 5.96 16.44 2.73
N PHE A 8 5.91 17.63 3.32
CA PHE A 8 5.86 18.89 2.56
C PHE A 8 7.07 19.06 1.64
N HIS A 9 8.29 18.81 2.14
CA HIS A 9 9.51 18.90 1.35
C HIS A 9 9.60 17.79 0.30
N ASN A 10 9.16 16.57 0.63
CA ASN A 10 9.17 15.45 -0.30
C ASN A 10 8.19 15.67 -1.46
N LEU A 11 6.96 16.12 -1.18
CA LEU A 11 5.98 16.47 -2.21
C LEU A 11 6.42 17.64 -3.09
N SER A 12 7.27 18.51 -2.56
CA SER A 12 7.88 19.62 -3.31
C SER A 12 9.14 19.20 -4.09
N GLY A 13 9.54 17.92 -4.03
CA GLY A 13 10.75 17.41 -4.67
C GLY A 13 12.07 17.88 -4.04
N LYS A 14 12.02 18.48 -2.84
CA LYS A 14 13.18 19.06 -2.14
C LYS A 14 13.87 18.08 -1.18
N SER A 15 13.21 16.99 -0.80
CA SER A 15 13.75 15.97 0.08
C SER A 15 13.39 14.56 -0.40
N PHE A 16 14.21 13.60 -0.01
CA PHE A 16 14.10 12.23 -0.44
C PHE A 16 14.24 11.31 0.79
N LEU A 17 13.37 10.34 0.94
CA LEU A 17 13.37 9.48 2.12
C LEU A 17 14.57 8.53 2.16
N GLY A 18 14.94 8.00 0.99
CA GLY A 18 15.98 6.98 0.86
C GLY A 18 15.62 5.65 1.53
N ASP A 19 16.48 4.66 1.38
CA ASP A 19 16.25 3.32 1.94
C ASP A 19 16.29 3.33 3.47
N ASN A 20 17.26 4.04 4.06
CA ASN A 20 17.37 4.15 5.53
C ASN A 20 16.12 4.76 6.16
N GLY A 21 15.55 5.80 5.55
CA GLY A 21 14.31 6.41 6.02
C GLY A 21 13.11 5.48 5.88
N SER A 22 13.04 4.71 4.79
CA SER A 22 11.99 3.72 4.55
C SER A 22 12.05 2.59 5.57
N TYR A 23 13.24 2.08 5.88
CA TYR A 23 13.44 1.05 6.91
C TYR A 23 13.09 1.57 8.31
N LEU A 24 13.48 2.79 8.63
CA LEU A 24 13.13 3.41 9.91
C LEU A 24 11.60 3.56 10.06
N LEU A 25 10.91 4.04 9.03
CA LEU A 25 9.45 4.16 9.05
C LEU A 25 8.78 2.79 9.18
N ALA A 26 9.25 1.78 8.46
CA ALA A 26 8.73 0.41 8.55
C ALA A 26 8.90 -0.15 9.96
N PHE A 27 10.08 0.04 10.58
CA PHE A 27 10.37 -0.38 11.95
C PHE A 27 9.44 0.33 12.96
N CYS A 28 9.32 1.66 12.88
CA CYS A 28 8.43 2.42 13.75
C CYS A 28 6.96 2.01 13.59
N THR A 29 6.51 1.76 12.36
CA THR A 29 5.16 1.27 12.09
C THR A 29 4.95 -0.11 12.69
N GLY A 30 5.91 -1.02 12.55
CA GLY A 30 5.86 -2.35 13.16
C GLY A 30 5.75 -2.30 14.67
N LEU A 31 6.58 -1.48 15.34
CA LEU A 31 6.50 -1.29 16.79
C LEU A 31 5.16 -0.71 17.24
N LEU A 32 4.61 0.24 16.47
CA LEU A 32 3.29 0.82 16.74
C LEU A 32 2.20 -0.24 16.65
N LEU A 33 2.19 -1.07 15.63
CA LEU A 33 1.21 -2.15 15.45
C LEU A 33 1.31 -3.19 16.59
N ILE A 34 2.52 -3.58 17.01
CA ILE A 34 2.73 -4.48 18.13
C ILE A 34 2.17 -3.86 19.43
N ASN A 35 2.42 -2.59 19.66
CA ASN A 35 1.90 -1.89 20.86
C ASN A 35 0.37 -1.83 20.85
N LEU A 36 -0.25 -1.54 19.71
CA LEU A 36 -1.70 -1.51 19.56
C LEU A 36 -2.32 -2.89 19.77
N TYR A 37 -1.67 -3.94 19.28
CA TYR A 37 -2.07 -5.32 19.55
C TYR A 37 -1.99 -5.69 21.04
N GLN A 38 -0.87 -5.37 21.70
CA GLN A 38 -0.70 -5.63 23.14
C GLN A 38 -1.74 -4.89 23.99
N LYS A 39 -2.13 -3.68 23.59
CA LYS A 39 -3.20 -2.90 24.23
C LYS A 39 -4.62 -3.39 23.87
N LYS A 40 -4.75 -4.44 23.07
CA LYS A 40 -6.03 -4.97 22.57
C LYS A 40 -6.88 -3.93 21.83
N ILE A 41 -6.25 -2.92 21.24
CA ILE A 41 -6.92 -1.92 20.40
C ILE A 41 -7.18 -2.51 19.00
N PHE A 42 -6.20 -3.28 18.49
CA PHE A 42 -6.33 -4.05 17.25
C PHE A 42 -6.17 -5.54 17.53
N SER A 43 -6.97 -6.35 16.86
CA SER A 43 -6.79 -7.80 16.76
C SER A 43 -5.69 -8.15 15.74
N ALA A 44 -5.26 -9.41 15.72
CA ALA A 44 -4.33 -9.88 14.70
C ALA A 44 -4.92 -9.78 13.28
N ASP A 45 -6.23 -10.01 13.14
CA ASP A 45 -6.95 -9.91 11.89
C ASP A 45 -7.00 -8.47 11.37
N ASP A 46 -7.19 -7.48 12.26
CA ASP A 46 -7.16 -6.06 11.90
C ASP A 46 -5.79 -5.66 11.36
N ILE A 47 -4.72 -6.11 12.02
CA ILE A 47 -3.35 -5.84 11.56
C ILE A 47 -3.11 -6.48 10.18
N PHE A 48 -3.57 -7.72 9.98
CA PHE A 48 -3.50 -8.39 8.69
C PHE A 48 -4.24 -7.60 7.59
N LEU A 49 -5.43 -7.09 7.91
CA LEU A 49 -6.20 -6.27 6.97
C LEU A 49 -5.51 -4.94 6.64
N LEU A 50 -4.89 -4.29 7.62
CA LEU A 50 -4.15 -3.03 7.38
C LEU A 50 -3.00 -3.19 6.39
N ILE A 51 -2.32 -4.34 6.40
CA ILE A 51 -1.21 -4.63 5.46
C ILE A 51 -1.66 -5.40 4.20
N SER A 52 -2.96 -5.65 4.04
CA SER A 52 -3.50 -6.48 2.94
C SER A 52 -3.19 -5.91 1.55
N ILE A 53 -3.35 -4.60 1.34
CA ILE A 53 -3.10 -3.97 0.02
C ILE A 53 -1.64 -4.12 -0.43
N PRO A 54 -0.63 -3.76 0.39
CA PRO A 54 0.77 -4.08 0.06
C PRO A 54 1.01 -5.57 -0.16
N GLY A 55 0.35 -6.44 0.60
CA GLY A 55 0.43 -7.89 0.44
C GLY A 55 -0.09 -8.37 -0.92
N TYR A 56 -1.26 -7.90 -1.34
CA TYR A 56 -1.82 -8.22 -2.66
C TYR A 56 -0.88 -7.76 -3.78
N GLU A 57 -0.31 -6.57 -3.64
CA GLU A 57 0.62 -6.02 -4.62
C GLU A 57 1.89 -6.88 -4.72
N MET A 58 2.45 -7.29 -3.59
CA MET A 58 3.62 -8.17 -3.55
C MET A 58 3.32 -9.52 -4.23
N ILE A 59 2.21 -10.18 -3.89
CA ILE A 59 1.81 -11.46 -4.49
C ILE A 59 1.61 -11.30 -6.00
N ARG A 60 0.90 -10.26 -6.43
CA ARG A 60 0.66 -9.99 -7.85
C ARG A 60 1.95 -9.84 -8.64
N LEU A 61 2.89 -9.04 -8.13
CA LEU A 61 4.16 -8.82 -8.82
C LEU A 61 5.02 -10.07 -8.85
N PHE A 62 5.11 -10.78 -7.73
CA PHE A 62 5.85 -12.03 -7.62
C PHE A 62 5.33 -13.07 -8.61
N THR A 63 4.02 -13.34 -8.62
CA THR A 63 3.39 -14.29 -9.54
C THR A 63 3.53 -13.87 -11.00
N THR A 64 3.37 -12.58 -11.30
CA THR A 64 3.52 -12.07 -12.66
C THR A 64 4.94 -12.27 -13.20
N ARG A 65 5.97 -12.10 -12.35
CA ARG A 65 7.38 -12.33 -12.73
C ARG A 65 7.66 -13.79 -12.99
N ILE A 66 7.18 -14.69 -12.14
CA ILE A 66 7.32 -16.14 -12.32
C ILE A 66 6.68 -16.58 -13.66
N ILE A 67 5.44 -16.17 -13.91
CA ILE A 67 4.74 -16.51 -15.15
C ILE A 67 5.52 -16.02 -16.38
N ASN A 68 6.12 -14.84 -16.30
CA ASN A 68 6.93 -14.26 -17.37
C ASN A 68 8.40 -14.79 -17.38
N LYS A 69 8.72 -15.82 -16.60
CA LYS A 69 10.06 -16.41 -16.49
C LYS A 69 11.14 -15.39 -16.11
N LYS A 70 10.79 -14.36 -15.34
CA LYS A 70 11.70 -13.35 -14.82
C LYS A 70 12.06 -13.66 -13.37
N ASN A 71 13.23 -13.20 -12.92
CA ASN A 71 13.60 -13.33 -11.52
C ASN A 71 12.61 -12.54 -10.64
N PRO A 72 11.90 -13.21 -9.68
CA PRO A 72 10.89 -12.56 -8.84
C PRO A 72 11.46 -11.53 -7.85
N PHE A 73 12.77 -11.58 -7.57
CA PHE A 73 13.46 -10.69 -6.63
C PHE A 73 14.01 -9.41 -7.25
N LEU A 74 14.00 -9.30 -8.58
CA LEU A 74 14.42 -8.06 -9.24
C LEU A 74 13.32 -7.00 -9.18
N GLY A 75 13.72 -5.74 -8.92
CA GLY A 75 12.81 -4.60 -8.98
C GLY A 75 12.27 -4.37 -10.40
N ASP A 76 11.03 -3.91 -10.50
CA ASP A 76 10.42 -3.45 -11.75
C ASP A 76 9.53 -2.23 -11.53
N ARG A 77 9.06 -1.62 -12.63
CA ARG A 77 8.16 -0.46 -12.61
C ARG A 77 6.68 -0.85 -12.84
N ASN A 78 6.28 -2.07 -12.43
CA ASN A 78 4.90 -2.56 -12.59
C ASN A 78 4.04 -2.38 -11.33
N HIS A 79 4.57 -1.69 -10.30
CA HIS A 79 3.80 -1.34 -9.11
C HIS A 79 2.60 -0.46 -9.45
N ILE A 80 1.52 -0.56 -8.66
CA ILE A 80 0.27 0.18 -8.87
C ILE A 80 0.49 1.69 -9.04
N HIS A 81 1.38 2.29 -8.23
CA HIS A 81 1.70 3.70 -8.32
C HIS A 81 2.39 4.05 -9.65
N HIS A 82 3.25 3.19 -10.20
CA HIS A 82 3.83 3.40 -11.52
C HIS A 82 2.79 3.24 -12.64
N LEU A 83 1.86 2.30 -12.50
CA LEU A 83 0.76 2.15 -13.46
C LEU A 83 -0.15 3.38 -13.46
N LEU A 84 -0.38 3.98 -12.30
CA LEU A 84 -1.12 5.24 -12.16
C LEU A 84 -0.35 6.41 -12.76
N LEU A 85 0.96 6.52 -12.53
CA LEU A 85 1.81 7.58 -13.09
C LEU A 85 1.91 7.53 -14.61
N ASN A 86 1.79 6.35 -15.22
CA ASN A 86 1.75 6.20 -16.68
C ASN A 86 0.46 6.78 -17.30
N LYS A 87 -0.58 7.00 -16.49
CA LYS A 87 -1.91 7.39 -16.96
C LYS A 87 -2.35 8.76 -16.46
N TYR A 88 -1.90 9.14 -15.29
CA TYR A 88 -2.30 10.34 -14.59
C TYR A 88 -1.08 11.15 -14.16
N ASN A 89 -1.30 12.44 -13.87
CA ASN A 89 -0.26 13.26 -13.28
C ASN A 89 0.08 12.80 -11.84
N ILE A 90 1.25 13.22 -11.34
CA ILE A 90 1.77 12.79 -10.04
C ILE A 90 0.81 13.08 -8.88
N LYS A 91 0.09 14.20 -8.91
CA LYS A 91 -0.86 14.57 -7.85
C LYS A 91 -2.02 13.57 -7.78
N VAL A 92 -2.65 13.28 -8.92
CA VAL A 92 -3.75 12.31 -9.00
C VAL A 92 -3.27 10.90 -8.67
N ALA A 93 -2.15 10.47 -9.23
CA ALA A 93 -1.58 9.15 -8.95
C ALA A 93 -1.28 8.96 -7.46
N SER A 94 -0.68 9.94 -6.81
CA SER A 94 -0.38 9.92 -5.38
C SER A 94 -1.66 9.87 -4.53
N THR A 95 -2.64 10.74 -4.83
CA THR A 95 -3.91 10.77 -4.09
C THR A 95 -4.67 9.44 -4.20
N VAL A 96 -4.79 8.89 -5.42
CA VAL A 96 -5.47 7.61 -5.64
C VAL A 96 -4.74 6.46 -4.94
N SER A 97 -3.41 6.39 -5.04
CA SER A 97 -2.62 5.37 -4.33
C SER A 97 -2.82 5.45 -2.81
N SER A 98 -2.77 6.65 -2.24
CA SER A 98 -2.99 6.87 -0.81
C SER A 98 -4.39 6.45 -0.38
N PHE A 99 -5.40 6.78 -1.18
CA PHE A 99 -6.79 6.41 -0.89
C PHE A 99 -6.97 4.89 -0.86
N ILE A 100 -6.40 4.18 -1.84
CA ILE A 100 -6.44 2.71 -1.88
C ILE A 100 -5.77 2.12 -0.63
N LEU A 101 -4.60 2.63 -0.22
CA LEU A 101 -3.87 2.14 0.95
C LEU A 101 -4.60 2.39 2.27
N VAL A 102 -5.36 3.49 2.39
CA VAL A 102 -6.11 3.84 3.61
C VAL A 102 -7.46 3.12 3.68
N THR A 103 -7.98 2.59 2.58
CA THR A 103 -9.29 1.93 2.54
C THR A 103 -9.48 0.84 3.60
N PRO A 104 -8.55 -0.11 3.84
CA PRO A 104 -8.72 -1.11 4.89
C PRO A 104 -8.88 -0.48 6.29
N CYS A 105 -8.11 0.56 6.59
CA CYS A 105 -8.20 1.28 7.85
C CYS A 105 -9.59 1.89 8.07
N ILE A 106 -10.15 2.51 7.03
CA ILE A 106 -11.51 3.07 7.08
C ILE A 106 -12.54 1.95 7.28
N LEU A 107 -12.43 0.85 6.55
CA LEU A 107 -13.40 -0.25 6.63
C LEU A 107 -13.41 -0.92 8.00
N ILE A 108 -12.25 -1.10 8.64
CA ILE A 108 -12.15 -1.66 10.00
C ILE A 108 -12.92 -0.80 11.02
N THR A 109 -12.99 0.51 10.85
CA THR A 109 -13.73 1.39 11.78
C THR A 109 -15.24 1.33 11.63
N PHE A 110 -15.75 0.88 10.47
CA PHE A 110 -17.20 0.86 10.18
C PHE A 110 -17.79 -0.55 10.09
N LEU A 111 -16.99 -1.57 9.85
CA LEU A 111 -17.45 -2.94 9.65
C LEU A 111 -16.80 -3.85 10.70
N GLU A 112 -17.62 -4.67 11.35
CA GLU A 112 -17.16 -5.64 12.36
C GLU A 112 -16.68 -6.97 11.73
N ASN A 113 -17.06 -7.25 10.47
CA ASN A 113 -16.77 -8.52 9.82
C ASN A 113 -15.50 -8.44 8.98
N ASN A 114 -14.40 -8.99 9.51
CA ASN A 114 -13.08 -9.00 8.88
C ASN A 114 -13.04 -9.72 7.54
N LEU A 115 -13.87 -10.76 7.35
CA LEU A 115 -13.95 -11.48 6.07
C LEU A 115 -14.57 -10.62 4.97
N ILE A 116 -15.61 -9.86 5.29
CA ILE A 116 -16.21 -8.91 4.33
C ILE A 116 -15.19 -7.84 3.94
N ILE A 117 -14.48 -7.28 4.91
CA ILE A 117 -13.43 -6.27 4.67
C ILE A 117 -12.36 -6.84 3.74
N PHE A 118 -11.90 -8.07 3.99
CA PHE A 118 -10.90 -8.73 3.15
C PHE A 118 -11.39 -8.89 1.70
N ILE A 119 -12.63 -9.36 1.50
CA ILE A 119 -13.21 -9.52 0.15
C ILE A 119 -13.35 -8.17 -0.55
N VAL A 120 -13.86 -7.15 0.14
CA VAL A 120 -14.07 -5.81 -0.43
C VAL A 120 -12.73 -5.19 -0.83
N THR A 121 -11.72 -5.25 0.02
CA THR A 121 -10.38 -4.71 -0.29
C THR A 121 -9.71 -5.45 -1.45
N LEU A 122 -9.87 -6.76 -1.53
CA LEU A 122 -9.36 -7.57 -2.64
C LEU A 122 -10.06 -7.22 -3.95
N LEU A 123 -11.39 -7.11 -3.97
CA LEU A 123 -12.16 -6.73 -5.15
C LEU A 123 -11.82 -5.31 -5.62
N LEU A 124 -11.68 -4.36 -4.69
CA LEU A 124 -11.26 -2.99 -4.99
C LEU A 124 -9.87 -2.97 -5.61
N TYR A 125 -8.92 -3.72 -5.03
CA TYR A 125 -7.57 -3.83 -5.57
C TYR A 125 -7.57 -4.45 -6.99
N LEU A 126 -8.27 -5.57 -7.20
CA LEU A 126 -8.34 -6.24 -8.51
C LEU A 126 -9.01 -5.36 -9.56
N SER A 127 -10.10 -4.68 -9.22
CA SER A 127 -10.79 -3.75 -10.13
C SER A 127 -9.88 -2.60 -10.58
N THR A 128 -9.09 -2.04 -9.67
CA THR A 128 -8.13 -0.99 -10.01
C THR A 128 -7.03 -1.49 -10.95
N ILE A 129 -6.49 -2.68 -10.73
CA ILE A 129 -5.48 -3.28 -11.61
C ILE A 129 -6.06 -3.57 -13.00
N ILE A 130 -7.25 -4.15 -13.09
CA ILE A 130 -7.93 -4.43 -14.36
C ILE A 130 -8.16 -3.12 -15.14
N PHE A 131 -8.68 -2.10 -14.47
CA PHE A 131 -8.91 -0.78 -15.07
C PHE A 131 -7.63 -0.14 -15.61
N LEU A 132 -6.52 -0.25 -14.85
CA LEU A 132 -5.24 0.32 -15.26
C LEU A 132 -4.60 -0.45 -16.43
N LYS A 133 -4.85 -1.76 -16.55
CA LYS A 133 -4.31 -2.58 -17.64
C LYS A 133 -5.15 -2.50 -18.92
N LYS A 134 -6.47 -2.37 -18.82
CA LYS A 134 -7.39 -2.36 -19.98
C LYS A 134 -7.18 -1.16 -20.90
N ASN A 135 -6.64 -0.07 -20.37
CA ASN A 135 -6.45 1.19 -21.12
C ASN A 135 -4.97 1.42 -21.50
N LYS A 136 -4.21 0.36 -21.68
CA LYS A 136 -2.89 0.34 -22.25
C LYS A 136 -2.99 -0.13 -23.69
#